data_dd513b33b9f924242bb849ffa41d3513
#
_entry.id   dd513b33b9f924242bb849ffa41d3513
#
_cell.length_a   1.000
_cell.length_b   1.000
_cell.length_c   1.000
_cell.angle_alpha   90.00
_cell.angle_beta   90.00
_cell.angle_gamma   90.00
#
_symmetry.space_group_name_H-M   'P 1'
#
loop_
_entity.id
_entity.type
_entity.pdbx_description
1 polymer ?
#
loop_
_entity_poly.entity_id
_entity_poly.type
_entity_poly.pdbx_seq_one_letter_code
_entity_poly.pdbx_strand_id
1 'polypeptide(L)'
;MKVTSYKHIIVMLTTLLSLHAIYAQERVSKKIENTYPLTNAGELHIENKYGNIIINGWDQKTIQINVDIQVTKKKKEDADELLQRIHPKFTATDDFISIVSVIEEKSSSMLTKFFNKANPFDFDKSNIQIDYTIHIPFNAGINITNKFGDIIMSSWK
;
A
#
# COMPACT_ATOMS: atom_id res chain seq x y z
N MET A 1 1.55 -62.79 10.95
CA MET A 1 2.39 -61.69 11.46
C MET A 1 2.82 -60.72 10.33
N LYS A 2 1.91 -60.16 9.54
CA LYS A 2 2.27 -59.15 8.49
C LYS A 2 1.34 -57.92 8.46
N VAL A 3 0.38 -57.83 9.37
CA VAL A 3 -0.66 -56.77 9.33
C VAL A 3 -0.24 -55.50 10.06
N THR A 4 0.76 -55.58 10.93
CA THR A 4 1.22 -54.47 11.78
C THR A 4 2.20 -53.53 11.04
N SER A 5 2.95 -54.05 10.08
CA SER A 5 4.01 -53.30 9.38
C SER A 5 3.49 -52.20 8.45
N TYR A 6 2.38 -52.47 7.72
CA TYR A 6 1.86 -51.45 6.80
C TYR A 6 1.13 -50.28 7.51
N LYS A 7 0.60 -50.52 8.71
CA LYS A 7 -0.01 -49.44 9.51
C LYS A 7 1.04 -48.41 9.92
N HIS A 8 2.24 -48.81 10.29
CA HIS A 8 3.34 -47.88 10.59
C HIS A 8 3.82 -47.14 9.33
N ILE A 9 3.83 -47.82 8.17
CA ILE A 9 4.19 -47.18 6.88
C ILE A 9 3.15 -46.15 6.48
N ILE A 10 1.85 -46.42 6.64
CA ILE A 10 0.77 -45.48 6.32
C ILE A 10 0.84 -44.26 7.28
N VAL A 11 1.06 -44.49 8.59
CA VAL A 11 1.21 -43.37 9.55
C VAL A 11 2.45 -42.55 9.24
N MET A 12 3.55 -43.17 8.85
CA MET A 12 4.78 -42.49 8.47
C MET A 12 4.60 -41.69 7.16
N LEU A 13 3.83 -42.22 6.19
CA LEU A 13 3.53 -41.57 4.94
C LEU A 13 2.58 -40.38 5.12
N THR A 14 1.60 -40.49 6.03
CA THR A 14 0.67 -39.39 6.34
C THR A 14 1.36 -38.26 7.12
N THR A 15 2.31 -38.56 8.00
CA THR A 15 3.12 -37.53 8.68
C THR A 15 4.11 -36.86 7.74
N LEU A 16 4.61 -37.54 6.71
CA LEU A 16 5.47 -36.93 5.70
C LEU A 16 4.72 -35.97 4.76
N LEU A 17 3.43 -36.26 4.49
CA LEU A 17 2.59 -35.37 3.66
C LEU A 17 2.18 -34.06 4.38
N SER A 18 2.26 -34.01 5.69
CA SER A 18 1.89 -32.80 6.47
C SER A 18 3.00 -31.74 6.58
N LEU A 19 4.19 -32.00 6.05
CA LEU A 19 5.27 -31.00 5.92
C LEU A 19 5.06 -30.11 4.69
N HIS A 20 3.85 -29.59 4.50
CA HIS A 20 3.65 -28.47 3.58
C HIS A 20 4.29 -27.25 4.24
N ALA A 21 5.40 -26.81 3.71
CA ALA A 21 6.00 -25.54 4.08
C ALA A 21 4.94 -24.46 3.84
N ILE A 22 4.35 -23.95 4.91
CA ILE A 22 3.54 -22.75 4.88
C ILE A 22 4.49 -21.63 4.48
N TYR A 23 4.50 -21.29 3.22
CA TYR A 23 5.21 -20.07 2.76
C TYR A 23 4.48 -18.88 3.35
N ALA A 24 4.90 -18.45 4.52
CA ALA A 24 4.43 -17.22 5.12
C ALA A 24 4.83 -16.05 4.19
N GLN A 25 3.86 -15.21 3.87
CA GLN A 25 4.15 -13.95 3.20
C GLN A 25 4.62 -12.95 4.26
N GLU A 26 5.72 -12.28 3.97
CA GLU A 26 6.26 -11.22 4.82
C GLU A 26 5.58 -9.89 4.50
N ARG A 27 5.08 -9.23 5.55
CA ARG A 27 4.44 -7.92 5.46
C ARG A 27 5.30 -6.89 6.18
N VAL A 28 5.60 -5.82 5.48
CA VAL A 28 6.27 -4.64 6.02
C VAL A 28 5.40 -3.42 5.85
N SER A 29 5.52 -2.43 6.74
CA SER A 29 4.70 -1.22 6.70
C SER A 29 5.47 0.03 7.09
N LYS A 30 4.98 1.18 6.64
CA LYS A 30 5.47 2.52 6.97
C LYS A 30 4.29 3.46 7.16
N LYS A 31 4.33 4.28 8.22
CA LYS A 31 3.34 5.32 8.48
C LYS A 31 3.94 6.70 8.28
N ILE A 32 3.14 7.61 7.72
CA ILE A 32 3.51 9.01 7.51
C ILE A 32 2.35 9.84 8.04
N GLU A 33 2.67 10.86 8.83
CA GLU A 33 1.71 11.82 9.37
C GLU A 33 2.17 13.23 9.03
N ASN A 34 1.27 14.00 8.42
CA ASN A 34 1.51 15.40 8.10
C ASN A 34 0.30 16.25 8.49
N THR A 35 0.56 17.47 8.93
CA THR A 35 -0.48 18.46 9.20
C THR A 35 -0.07 19.79 8.56
N TYR A 36 -1.01 20.39 7.83
CA TYR A 36 -0.82 21.68 7.18
C TYR A 36 -1.96 22.62 7.51
N PRO A 37 -1.74 23.94 7.58
CA PRO A 37 -2.83 24.89 7.60
C PRO A 37 -3.64 24.76 6.30
N LEU A 38 -4.97 24.82 6.42
CA LEU A 38 -5.89 24.83 5.29
C LEU A 38 -7.18 25.53 5.72
N THR A 39 -7.58 26.55 4.99
CA THR A 39 -8.84 27.25 5.23
C THR A 39 -10.03 26.54 4.59
N ASN A 40 -11.25 26.98 4.92
CA ASN A 40 -12.47 26.49 4.26
C ASN A 40 -12.54 26.84 2.75
N ALA A 41 -11.71 27.76 2.27
CA ALA A 41 -11.60 28.08 0.85
C ALA A 41 -10.45 27.31 0.17
N GLY A 42 -9.71 26.49 0.93
CA GLY A 42 -8.60 25.73 0.41
C GLY A 42 -9.04 24.48 -0.36
N GLU A 43 -8.13 23.90 -1.11
CA GLU A 43 -8.36 22.72 -1.95
C GLU A 43 -7.36 21.61 -1.67
N LEU A 44 -7.86 20.37 -1.60
CA LEU A 44 -7.08 19.15 -1.58
C LEU A 44 -7.15 18.48 -2.94
N HIS A 45 -5.99 18.21 -3.53
CA HIS A 45 -5.83 17.32 -4.67
C HIS A 45 -5.09 16.06 -4.23
N ILE A 46 -5.68 14.88 -4.47
CA ILE A 46 -5.05 13.60 -4.15
C ILE A 46 -5.14 12.62 -5.30
N GLU A 47 -3.98 12.07 -5.67
CA GLU A 47 -3.87 10.99 -6.65
C GLU A 47 -3.28 9.75 -5.98
N ASN A 48 -4.10 8.71 -5.86
CA ASN A 48 -3.68 7.40 -5.36
C ASN A 48 -3.93 6.31 -6.39
N LYS A 49 -3.20 5.23 -6.28
CA LYS A 49 -3.34 4.11 -7.20
C LYS A 49 -3.78 2.83 -6.51
N TYR A 50 -3.31 2.58 -5.28
CA TYR A 50 -3.56 1.33 -4.57
C TYR A 50 -3.94 1.63 -3.12
N GLY A 51 -5.08 1.10 -2.66
CA GLY A 51 -5.58 1.29 -1.31
C GLY A 51 -6.74 2.27 -1.21
N ASN A 52 -7.21 2.52 -0.01
CA ASN A 52 -8.42 3.29 0.27
C ASN A 52 -8.09 4.73 0.65
N ILE A 53 -9.04 5.63 0.39
CA ILE A 53 -8.98 7.02 0.82
C ILE A 53 -10.19 7.30 1.70
N ILE A 54 -9.95 7.60 2.97
CA ILE A 54 -10.98 7.98 3.95
C ILE A 54 -10.86 9.47 4.22
N ILE A 55 -11.93 10.21 3.97
CA ILE A 55 -12.02 11.65 4.20
C ILE A 55 -13.01 11.92 5.32
N ASN A 56 -12.56 12.61 6.34
CA ASN A 56 -13.37 13.04 7.47
C ASN A 56 -13.40 14.58 7.52
N GLY A 57 -14.58 15.18 7.42
CA GLY A 57 -14.75 16.59 7.64
C GLY A 57 -14.60 16.97 9.12
N TRP A 58 -13.97 18.10 9.45
CA TRP A 58 -13.85 18.61 10.80
C TRP A 58 -13.92 20.14 10.87
N ASP A 59 -14.02 20.66 12.09
CA ASP A 59 -14.11 22.10 12.36
C ASP A 59 -12.77 22.69 12.81
N GLN A 60 -11.72 22.43 12.02
CA GLN A 60 -10.38 22.98 12.25
C GLN A 60 -9.86 23.63 10.98
N LYS A 61 -8.99 24.62 11.12
CA LYS A 61 -8.33 25.30 10.00
C LYS A 61 -7.02 24.62 9.58
N THR A 62 -7.02 23.30 9.63
CA THR A 62 -5.88 22.47 9.25
C THR A 62 -6.36 21.24 8.53
N ILE A 63 -5.51 20.66 7.71
CA ILE A 63 -5.67 19.32 7.19
C ILE A 63 -4.66 18.40 7.88
N GLN A 64 -5.12 17.25 8.37
CA GLN A 64 -4.28 16.17 8.87
C GLN A 64 -4.34 15.00 7.92
N ILE A 65 -3.18 14.50 7.54
CA ILE A 65 -3.04 13.43 6.55
C ILE A 65 -2.24 12.30 7.20
N ASN A 66 -2.87 11.13 7.34
CA ASN A 66 -2.24 9.91 7.79
C ASN A 66 -2.17 8.94 6.61
N VAL A 67 -0.98 8.43 6.33
CA VAL A 67 -0.75 7.45 5.26
C VAL A 67 -0.21 6.18 5.87
N ASP A 68 -0.86 5.05 5.62
CA ASP A 68 -0.39 3.71 5.96
C ASP A 68 0.00 2.98 4.67
N ILE A 69 1.29 2.70 4.52
CA ILE A 69 1.85 2.01 3.37
C ILE A 69 2.20 0.59 3.80
N GLN A 70 1.65 -0.41 3.12
CA GLN A 70 1.90 -1.81 3.38
C GLN A 70 2.38 -2.51 2.11
N VAL A 71 3.38 -3.37 2.27
CA VAL A 71 3.92 -4.21 1.20
C VAL A 71 4.00 -5.65 1.69
N THR A 72 3.55 -6.58 0.85
CA THR A 72 3.60 -8.02 1.15
C THR A 72 4.39 -8.72 0.06
N LYS A 73 5.41 -9.51 0.41
CA LYS A 73 6.23 -10.31 -0.50
C LYS A 73 6.57 -11.66 0.13
N LYS A 74 7.12 -12.58 -0.65
CA LYS A 74 7.57 -13.89 -0.15
C LYS A 74 8.81 -13.77 0.73
N LYS A 75 9.67 -12.77 0.47
CA LYS A 75 10.89 -12.49 1.23
C LYS A 75 10.81 -11.11 1.83
N LYS A 76 11.29 -10.98 3.04
CA LYS A 76 11.29 -9.71 3.78
C LYS A 76 12.14 -8.65 3.07
N GLU A 77 13.30 -9.05 2.55
CA GLU A 77 14.22 -8.15 1.85
C GLU A 77 13.56 -7.52 0.60
N ASP A 78 12.79 -8.32 -0.17
CA ASP A 78 12.08 -7.84 -1.35
C ASP A 78 10.92 -6.90 -0.96
N ALA A 79 10.28 -7.15 0.21
CA ALA A 79 9.25 -6.29 0.75
C ALA A 79 9.83 -4.96 1.23
N ASP A 80 10.93 -4.98 1.96
CA ASP A 80 11.64 -3.79 2.45
C ASP A 80 12.16 -2.94 1.28
N GLU A 81 12.76 -3.55 0.25
CA GLU A 81 13.21 -2.84 -0.95
C GLU A 81 12.05 -2.13 -1.66
N LEU A 82 10.92 -2.82 -1.83
CA LEU A 82 9.75 -2.22 -2.47
C LEU A 82 9.15 -1.10 -1.61
N LEU A 83 9.07 -1.28 -0.29
CA LEU A 83 8.55 -0.28 0.63
C LEU A 83 9.36 1.03 0.59
N GLN A 84 10.69 0.95 0.44
CA GLN A 84 11.55 2.12 0.31
C GLN A 84 11.31 2.91 -0.98
N ARG A 85 10.79 2.27 -2.03
CA ARG A 85 10.48 2.89 -3.33
C ARG A 85 9.10 3.53 -3.39
N ILE A 86 8.27 3.33 -2.35
CA ILE A 86 6.93 3.90 -2.26
C ILE A 86 6.96 5.12 -1.36
N HIS A 87 6.64 6.27 -1.90
CA HIS A 87 6.52 7.49 -1.11
C HIS A 87 5.48 8.45 -1.70
N PRO A 88 4.60 8.99 -0.87
CA PRO A 88 3.74 10.08 -1.27
C PRO A 88 4.56 11.36 -1.44
N LYS A 89 4.26 12.11 -2.49
CA LYS A 89 4.80 13.43 -2.75
C LYS A 89 3.81 14.47 -2.26
N PHE A 90 4.22 15.32 -1.33
CA PHE A 90 3.39 16.39 -0.78
C PHE A 90 3.85 17.73 -1.35
N THR A 91 2.90 18.53 -1.81
CA THR A 91 3.10 19.94 -2.14
C THR A 91 2.05 20.72 -1.39
N ALA A 92 2.44 21.66 -0.57
CA ALA A 92 1.55 22.45 0.24
C ALA A 92 1.82 23.94 0.05
N THR A 93 0.76 24.73 -0.14
CA THR A 93 0.69 26.17 -0.05
C THR A 93 -0.43 26.54 0.93
N ASP A 94 -0.67 27.82 1.18
CA ASP A 94 -1.66 28.25 2.20
C ASP A 94 -3.09 27.76 1.89
N ASP A 95 -3.46 27.63 0.62
CA ASP A 95 -4.82 27.26 0.19
C ASP A 95 -4.87 26.05 -0.75
N PHE A 96 -3.73 25.40 -1.02
CA PHE A 96 -3.70 24.24 -1.90
C PHE A 96 -2.75 23.18 -1.42
N ILE A 97 -3.24 21.94 -1.31
CA ILE A 97 -2.45 20.77 -0.93
C ILE A 97 -2.60 19.70 -2.00
N SER A 98 -1.49 19.25 -2.52
CA SER A 98 -1.43 18.14 -3.47
C SER A 98 -0.67 16.97 -2.90
N ILE A 99 -1.23 15.78 -3.05
CA ILE A 99 -0.66 14.50 -2.63
C ILE A 99 -0.67 13.56 -3.83
N VAL A 100 0.49 13.04 -4.20
CA VAL A 100 0.60 12.06 -5.29
C VAL A 100 1.36 10.85 -4.78
N SER A 101 0.74 9.66 -4.81
CA SER A 101 1.41 8.39 -4.48
C SER A 101 2.40 8.03 -5.57
N VAL A 102 3.69 8.02 -5.24
CA VAL A 102 4.78 7.68 -6.16
C VAL A 102 5.34 6.31 -5.81
N ILE A 103 5.50 5.46 -6.82
CA ILE A 103 6.22 4.19 -6.73
C ILE A 103 7.38 4.29 -7.74
N GLU A 104 8.59 4.40 -7.22
CA GLU A 104 9.78 4.46 -8.07
C GLU A 104 10.04 3.12 -8.74
N GLU A 105 10.35 3.15 -10.04
CA GLU A 105 10.78 1.94 -10.74
C GLU A 105 12.14 1.48 -10.22
N LYS A 106 12.35 0.16 -10.17
CA LYS A 106 13.66 -0.40 -9.88
C LYS A 106 14.64 0.12 -10.96
N SER A 107 15.70 0.80 -10.54
CA SER A 107 16.73 1.28 -11.46
C SER A 107 17.40 0.08 -12.15
N SER A 108 16.86 -0.34 -13.28
CA SER A 108 17.52 -1.29 -14.15
C SER A 108 18.63 -0.56 -14.88
N SER A 109 19.87 -1.04 -14.77
CA SER A 109 20.98 -0.52 -15.57
C SER A 109 20.57 -0.48 -17.04
N MET A 110 21.07 0.51 -17.81
CA MET A 110 20.74 0.64 -19.25
C MET A 110 20.88 -0.68 -20.03
N LEU A 111 21.79 -1.56 -19.62
CA LEU A 111 22.01 -2.86 -20.25
C LEU A 111 20.85 -3.84 -20.08
N THR A 112 20.15 -3.83 -18.94
CA THR A 112 18.96 -4.69 -18.73
C THR A 112 17.74 -4.24 -19.52
N LYS A 113 17.67 -2.95 -19.91
CA LYS A 113 16.59 -2.45 -20.79
C LYS A 113 16.66 -3.01 -22.22
N PHE A 114 17.84 -3.38 -22.67
CA PHE A 114 18.02 -3.96 -24.02
C PHE A 114 17.81 -5.48 -24.06
N PHE A 115 18.04 -6.20 -22.97
CA PHE A 115 17.98 -7.67 -22.95
C PHE A 115 16.72 -8.25 -22.29
N ASN A 116 16.07 -7.51 -21.43
CA ASN A 116 14.77 -7.90 -20.92
C ASN A 116 13.71 -7.02 -21.60
N LYS A 117 12.83 -7.65 -22.41
CA LYS A 117 11.44 -7.19 -22.50
C LYS A 117 10.89 -7.32 -21.07
N ALA A 118 11.28 -6.38 -20.22
CA ALA A 118 10.75 -6.26 -18.89
C ALA A 118 9.24 -6.16 -19.07
N ASN A 119 8.55 -7.17 -18.62
CA ASN A 119 7.12 -7.10 -18.47
C ASN A 119 6.86 -5.84 -17.63
N PRO A 120 6.27 -4.77 -18.17
CA PRO A 120 5.97 -3.57 -17.39
C PRO A 120 4.95 -3.87 -16.27
N PHE A 121 4.56 -5.12 -16.10
CA PHE A 121 3.59 -5.65 -15.16
C PHE A 121 4.19 -6.49 -14.03
N ASP A 122 5.50 -6.43 -13.79
CA ASP A 122 6.14 -7.16 -12.68
C ASP A 122 5.86 -6.52 -11.28
N PHE A 123 4.98 -5.53 -11.23
CA PHE A 123 4.30 -5.16 -10.01
C PHE A 123 3.08 -6.08 -9.84
N ASP A 124 3.25 -7.12 -9.06
CA ASP A 124 2.11 -7.82 -8.49
C ASP A 124 1.35 -6.81 -7.61
N LYS A 125 0.33 -6.20 -8.21
CA LYS A 125 -0.46 -5.09 -7.66
C LYS A 125 -1.18 -5.46 -6.36
N SER A 126 -1.38 -6.76 -6.15
CA SER A 126 -2.02 -7.31 -4.94
C SER A 126 -1.16 -7.17 -3.68
N ASN A 127 0.10 -6.77 -3.83
CA ASN A 127 1.09 -6.72 -2.75
C ASN A 127 1.39 -5.31 -2.21
N ILE A 128 0.75 -4.29 -2.75
CA ILE A 128 0.92 -2.89 -2.32
C ILE A 128 -0.42 -2.32 -1.88
N GLN A 129 -0.44 -1.70 -0.72
CA GLN A 129 -1.57 -0.95 -0.18
C GLN A 129 -1.07 0.39 0.35
N ILE A 130 -1.71 1.48 -0.07
CA ILE A 130 -1.41 2.85 0.34
C ILE A 130 -2.74 3.47 0.77
N ASP A 131 -3.03 3.39 2.05
CA ASP A 131 -4.27 3.90 2.61
C ASP A 131 -4.07 5.30 3.16
N TYR A 132 -5.02 6.17 2.86
CA TYR A 132 -5.08 7.54 3.37
C TYR A 132 -6.24 7.71 4.32
N THR A 133 -5.97 8.31 5.48
CA THR A 133 -7.00 8.84 6.37
C THR A 133 -6.75 10.33 6.54
N ILE A 134 -7.70 11.13 6.05
CA ILE A 134 -7.56 12.59 5.95
C ILE A 134 -8.66 13.26 6.76
N HIS A 135 -8.27 14.19 7.64
CA HIS A 135 -9.19 15.10 8.30
C HIS A 135 -9.01 16.48 7.68
N ILE A 136 -10.10 17.10 7.22
CA ILE A 136 -10.07 18.32 6.41
C ILE A 136 -11.21 19.26 6.82
N PRO A 137 -11.05 20.61 6.74
CA PRO A 137 -12.14 21.54 6.98
C PRO A 137 -13.41 21.21 6.15
N PHE A 138 -14.59 21.30 6.77
CA PHE A 138 -15.85 20.87 6.15
C PHE A 138 -16.16 21.45 4.76
N ASN A 139 -15.73 22.69 4.48
CA ASN A 139 -16.06 23.38 3.23
C ASN A 139 -14.88 23.48 2.26
N ALA A 140 -13.77 22.78 2.54
CA ALA A 140 -12.64 22.75 1.63
C ALA A 140 -12.98 22.00 0.33
N GLY A 141 -12.45 22.47 -0.79
CA GLY A 141 -12.57 21.78 -2.08
C GLY A 141 -11.79 20.46 -2.08
N ILE A 142 -12.30 19.44 -2.75
CA ILE A 142 -11.64 18.14 -2.84
C ILE A 142 -11.65 17.64 -4.27
N ASN A 143 -10.48 17.27 -4.76
CA ASN A 143 -10.28 16.59 -6.03
C ASN A 143 -9.55 15.28 -5.80
N ILE A 144 -10.20 14.13 -6.05
CA ILE A 144 -9.67 12.81 -5.74
C ILE A 144 -9.63 11.93 -6.98
N THR A 145 -8.47 11.35 -7.23
CA THR A 145 -8.29 10.26 -8.19
C THR A 145 -7.78 9.03 -7.44
N ASN A 146 -8.57 7.95 -7.41
CA ASN A 146 -8.14 6.64 -6.90
C ASN A 146 -8.43 5.55 -7.92
N LYS A 147 -7.45 4.67 -8.21
CA LYS A 147 -7.63 3.64 -9.26
C LYS A 147 -8.08 2.30 -8.73
N PHE A 148 -7.52 1.87 -7.60
CA PHE A 148 -7.77 0.55 -7.03
C PHE A 148 -7.95 0.69 -5.52
N GLY A 149 -9.21 0.73 -5.08
CA GLY A 149 -9.65 0.90 -3.72
C GLY A 149 -10.82 1.87 -3.62
N ASP A 150 -11.37 1.99 -2.42
CA ASP A 150 -12.57 2.75 -2.14
C ASP A 150 -12.23 4.20 -1.75
N ILE A 151 -13.17 5.10 -2.03
CA ILE A 151 -13.19 6.47 -1.50
C ILE A 151 -14.37 6.54 -0.53
N ILE A 152 -14.08 6.79 0.74
CA ILE A 152 -15.07 6.87 1.80
C ILE A 152 -15.06 8.27 2.38
N MET A 153 -16.19 8.96 2.32
CA MET A 153 -16.35 10.31 2.89
C MET A 153 -17.35 10.27 4.04
N SER A 154 -16.95 10.84 5.16
CA SER A 154 -17.80 10.94 6.34
C SER A 154 -17.78 12.34 6.94
N SER A 155 -18.83 12.69 7.68
CA SER A 155 -18.96 14.00 8.32
C SER A 155 -18.82 15.19 7.36
N TRP A 156 -19.22 15.03 6.11
CA TRP A 156 -19.24 16.11 5.12
C TRP A 156 -20.55 16.90 5.25
N LYS A 157 -20.47 18.23 5.22
CA LYS A 157 -21.62 19.13 5.30
C LYS A 157 -21.82 19.89 4.00
#